data_45ed955e00ca7a23690a0d9f35988240
#
_entry.id   45ed955e00ca7a23690a0d9f35988240
#
_cell.length_a   1.000
_cell.length_b   1.000
_cell.length_c   1.000
_cell.angle_alpha   90.00
_cell.angle_beta   90.00
_cell.angle_gamma   90.00
#
_symmetry.space_group_name_H-M   'P 1'
#
loop_
_entity.id
_entity.type
_entity.pdbx_description
1 polymer ?
#
loop_
_entity_poly.entity_id
_entity_poly.type
_entity_poly.pdbx_seq_one_letter_code
_entity_poly.pdbx_strand_id
1 'polypeptide(L)'
;METKQDPIFEAIKLLQKEFSLIDAEGKIYILKNHNVELITKGEGDPTKNNLHFYANFDAKLWMCRLLTATDLPLTERDMSDAIGQFMRGTATTMYTGVAFHPNPKDKDVLNLWRGHAVEPVEGDCTIFLEFIRAALAGSSDEKNDYLLKYLAHAIQRPQEKPEVMIVFISGQGTGKGSFFSLIRRIWPYTTLQAQDVQEVLGRFTGSLERSMFVLMDEALFTHDRKSSDQLKSKVTEPVMRIEEKHQPARTINSLHRFIAATN
;
A
#
# COMPACT_ATOMS: atom_id res chain seq x y z
N MET A 1 42.32 13.79 22.93
CA MET A 1 41.24 14.79 23.08
C MET A 1 40.02 14.24 22.35
N GLU A 2 39.09 13.64 23.06
CA GLU A 2 37.79 13.27 22.49
C GLU A 2 37.08 14.58 22.15
N THR A 3 36.83 14.83 20.90
CA THR A 3 35.97 15.91 20.43
C THR A 3 34.56 15.59 20.99
N LYS A 4 34.14 16.29 22.07
CA LYS A 4 32.75 16.25 22.53
C LYS A 4 31.90 16.66 21.33
N GLN A 5 31.17 15.71 20.76
CA GLN A 5 30.22 15.99 19.70
C GLN A 5 29.16 16.95 20.25
N ASP A 6 28.75 17.92 19.46
CA ASP A 6 27.72 18.89 19.83
C ASP A 6 26.41 18.14 20.15
N PRO A 7 25.85 18.26 21.36
CA PRO A 7 24.62 17.58 21.74
C PRO A 7 23.44 17.86 20.81
N ILE A 8 23.36 19.07 20.24
CA ILE A 8 22.32 19.45 19.28
C ILE A 8 22.51 18.66 17.97
N PHE A 9 23.75 18.48 17.52
CA PHE A 9 24.02 17.69 16.33
C PHE A 9 23.65 16.22 16.49
N GLU A 10 23.94 15.62 17.64
CA GLU A 10 23.52 14.25 17.93
C GLU A 10 21.98 14.12 18.05
N ALA A 11 21.33 15.11 18.61
CA ALA A 11 19.86 15.19 18.66
C ALA A 11 19.26 15.22 17.23
N ILE A 12 19.82 16.02 16.32
CA ILE A 12 19.36 16.10 14.93
C ILE A 12 19.53 14.74 14.23
N LYS A 13 20.67 14.08 14.40
CA LYS A 13 20.90 12.74 13.83
C LYS A 13 19.87 11.72 14.32
N LEU A 14 19.57 11.77 15.62
CA LEU A 14 18.55 10.89 16.20
C LEU A 14 17.17 11.17 15.57
N LEU A 15 16.79 12.45 15.43
CA LEU A 15 15.54 12.82 14.78
C LEU A 15 15.51 12.35 13.32
N GLN A 16 16.60 12.49 12.58
CA GLN A 16 16.70 12.01 11.18
C GLN A 16 16.62 10.49 11.06
N LYS A 17 17.08 9.76 12.08
CA LYS A 17 16.93 8.30 12.13
C LYS A 17 15.49 7.89 12.36
N GLU A 18 14.76 8.58 13.24
CA GLU A 18 13.42 8.18 13.69
C GLU A 18 12.29 8.80 12.88
N PHE A 19 12.54 9.90 12.16
CA PHE A 19 11.53 10.64 11.44
C PHE A 19 11.98 11.06 10.04
N SER A 20 11.01 11.20 9.15
CA SER A 20 11.16 11.80 7.83
C SER A 20 10.00 12.76 7.54
N LEU A 21 10.17 13.59 6.52
CA LEU A 21 9.16 14.54 6.06
C LEU A 21 8.48 14.01 4.80
N ILE A 22 7.25 14.41 4.57
CA ILE A 22 6.52 14.11 3.35
C ILE A 22 5.63 15.28 2.96
N ASP A 23 5.63 15.63 1.68
CA ASP A 23 4.65 16.52 1.09
C ASP A 23 3.39 15.71 0.72
N ALA A 24 2.25 16.13 1.23
CA ALA A 24 0.95 15.57 0.86
C ALA A 24 0.03 16.72 0.41
N GLU A 25 -0.12 16.85 -0.88
CA GLU A 25 -0.93 17.89 -1.55
C GLU A 25 -0.59 19.33 -1.08
N GLY A 26 0.71 19.65 -1.00
CA GLY A 26 1.22 20.98 -0.63
C GLY A 26 1.28 21.26 0.87
N LYS A 27 1.13 20.23 1.70
CA LYS A 27 1.33 20.32 3.15
C LYS A 27 2.39 19.33 3.59
N ILE A 28 3.31 19.80 4.45
CA ILE A 28 4.36 18.96 5.01
C ILE A 28 3.84 18.26 6.27
N TYR A 29 3.98 16.96 6.27
CA TYR A 29 3.72 16.07 7.41
C TYR A 29 4.98 15.35 7.82
N ILE A 30 4.94 14.76 9.00
CA ILE A 30 6.05 13.98 9.55
C ILE A 30 5.63 12.50 9.57
N LEU A 31 6.55 11.63 9.18
CA LEU A 31 6.41 10.18 9.24
C LEU A 31 7.35 9.62 10.31
N LYS A 32 6.95 8.54 10.99
CA LYS A 32 7.86 7.72 11.79
C LYS A 32 8.54 6.71 10.88
N ASN A 33 9.87 6.71 10.83
CA ASN A 33 10.65 5.84 9.95
C ASN A 33 10.41 4.36 10.23
N HIS A 34 10.19 3.98 11.49
CA HIS A 34 9.80 2.62 11.82
C HIS A 34 8.52 2.17 11.07
N ASN A 35 7.49 3.01 10.99
CA ASN A 35 6.27 2.69 10.25
C ASN A 35 6.53 2.63 8.73
N VAL A 36 7.36 3.53 8.22
CA VAL A 36 7.80 3.52 6.80
C VAL A 36 8.52 2.21 6.48
N GLU A 37 9.45 1.78 7.32
CA GLU A 37 10.20 0.54 7.16
C GLU A 37 9.30 -0.71 7.20
N LEU A 38 8.38 -0.78 8.17
CA LEU A 38 7.41 -1.88 8.24
C LEU A 38 6.60 -2.00 6.95
N ILE A 39 6.18 -0.86 6.38
CA ILE A 39 5.40 -0.85 5.15
C ILE A 39 6.27 -1.20 3.94
N THR A 40 7.46 -0.62 3.82
CA THR A 40 8.33 -0.79 2.64
C THR A 40 9.10 -2.10 2.62
N LYS A 41 9.52 -2.63 3.77
CA LYS A 41 10.27 -3.89 3.88
C LYS A 41 9.39 -5.13 3.99
N GLY A 42 8.11 -4.97 4.27
CA GLY A 42 7.22 -6.09 4.40
C GLY A 42 7.24 -6.80 5.75
N GLU A 43 7.71 -6.12 6.73
CA GLU A 43 7.72 -6.63 8.09
C GLU A 43 6.42 -6.24 8.81
N GLY A 44 5.80 -7.18 9.50
CA GLY A 44 4.58 -6.95 10.29
C GLY A 44 3.26 -7.34 9.60
N ASP A 45 2.17 -7.09 10.29
CA ASP A 45 0.81 -7.39 9.84
C ASP A 45 0.39 -6.37 8.75
N PRO A 46 0.16 -6.79 7.50
CA PRO A 46 -0.19 -5.88 6.41
C PRO A 46 -1.51 -5.13 6.66
N THR A 47 -2.36 -5.62 7.56
CA THR A 47 -3.64 -4.98 7.91
C THR A 47 -3.49 -3.86 8.93
N LYS A 48 -2.39 -3.86 9.72
CA LYS A 48 -2.17 -2.91 10.83
C LYS A 48 -1.19 -1.79 10.54
N ASN A 49 -0.40 -1.90 9.49
CA ASN A 49 0.69 -0.96 9.19
C ASN A 49 0.19 0.18 8.29
N ASN A 50 -0.73 0.98 8.79
CA ASN A 50 -1.17 2.16 8.08
C ASN A 50 -0.11 3.25 8.15
N LEU A 51 0.21 3.85 7.01
CA LEU A 51 1.03 5.03 6.93
C LEU A 51 0.32 6.19 7.63
N HIS A 52 0.93 6.74 8.67
CA HIS A 52 0.33 7.81 9.45
C HIS A 52 1.07 9.13 9.24
N PHE A 53 0.35 10.16 8.82
CA PHE A 53 0.83 11.49 8.55
C PHE A 53 0.61 12.37 9.79
N TYR A 54 1.67 12.61 10.56
CA TYR A 54 1.58 13.44 11.77
C TYR A 54 1.62 14.91 11.42
N ALA A 55 0.65 15.67 11.91
CA ALA A 55 0.70 17.13 11.85
C ALA A 55 1.87 17.66 12.71
N ASN A 56 2.36 18.86 12.37
CA ASN A 56 3.54 19.44 13.02
C ASN A 56 3.46 19.49 14.54
N PHE A 57 2.28 19.77 15.11
CA PHE A 57 2.12 19.85 16.58
C PHE A 57 2.34 18.48 17.24
N ASP A 58 1.64 17.44 16.74
CA ASP A 58 1.73 16.09 17.30
C ASP A 58 3.13 15.51 17.13
N ALA A 59 3.75 15.76 15.97
CA ALA A 59 5.11 15.31 15.70
C ALA A 59 6.13 15.98 16.62
N LYS A 60 6.02 17.28 16.88
CA LYS A 60 6.90 17.98 17.84
C LYS A 60 6.81 17.39 19.24
N LEU A 61 5.60 17.03 19.68
CA LEU A 61 5.44 16.37 20.97
C LEU A 61 6.19 15.03 21.03
N TRP A 62 6.10 14.20 19.96
CA TRP A 62 6.84 12.95 19.89
C TRP A 62 8.34 13.16 19.83
N MET A 63 8.82 14.16 19.09
CA MET A 63 10.24 14.50 19.00
C MET A 63 10.79 14.99 20.37
N CYS A 64 10.07 15.87 21.07
CA CYS A 64 10.43 16.30 22.41
C CYS A 64 10.53 15.10 23.38
N ARG A 65 9.52 14.20 23.38
CA ARG A 65 9.54 13.01 24.24
C ARG A 65 10.72 12.09 23.91
N LEU A 66 11.05 11.92 22.63
CA LEU A 66 12.20 11.14 22.22
C LEU A 66 13.49 11.76 22.78
N LEU A 67 13.72 13.05 22.56
CA LEU A 67 14.92 13.75 23.02
C LEU A 67 15.03 13.77 24.56
N THR A 68 13.92 13.95 25.27
CA THR A 68 13.89 13.90 26.75
C THR A 68 14.25 12.51 27.30
N ALA A 69 13.98 11.45 26.53
CA ALA A 69 14.31 10.08 26.92
C ALA A 69 15.77 9.69 26.66
N THR A 70 16.57 10.59 26.10
CA THR A 70 18.02 10.36 25.86
C THR A 70 18.85 10.88 27.02
N ASP A 71 20.07 10.36 27.14
CA ASP A 71 21.09 10.88 28.09
C ASP A 71 21.85 12.10 27.54
N LEU A 72 21.39 12.70 26.43
CA LEU A 72 22.01 13.90 25.88
C LEU A 72 21.77 15.09 26.81
N PRO A 73 22.79 15.92 27.13
CA PRO A 73 22.66 17.07 27.98
C PRO A 73 21.99 18.25 27.24
N LEU A 74 20.69 18.11 26.94
CA LEU A 74 19.91 19.07 26.20
C LEU A 74 19.04 19.92 27.13
N THR A 75 19.06 21.23 26.95
CA THR A 75 18.07 22.14 27.52
C THR A 75 16.79 22.15 26.65
N GLU A 76 15.69 22.68 27.14
CA GLU A 76 14.47 22.86 26.33
C GLU A 76 14.72 23.69 25.08
N ARG A 77 15.62 24.69 25.17
CA ARG A 77 16.02 25.51 24.03
C ARG A 77 16.80 24.69 23.00
N ASP A 78 17.74 23.86 23.43
CA ASP A 78 18.52 22.99 22.55
C ASP A 78 17.61 21.99 21.83
N MET A 79 16.62 21.42 22.52
CA MET A 79 15.61 20.53 21.89
C MET A 79 14.79 21.28 20.84
N SER A 80 14.33 22.49 21.15
CA SER A 80 13.60 23.33 20.18
C SER A 80 14.43 23.68 18.97
N ASP A 81 15.71 24.01 19.16
CA ASP A 81 16.65 24.32 18.09
C ASP A 81 16.96 23.10 17.22
N ALA A 82 17.17 21.92 17.83
CA ALA A 82 17.37 20.66 17.12
C ALA A 82 16.16 20.29 16.25
N ILE A 83 14.94 20.37 16.80
CA ILE A 83 13.70 20.14 16.05
C ILE A 83 13.56 21.15 14.89
N GLY A 84 13.85 22.43 15.15
CA GLY A 84 13.80 23.47 14.14
C GLY A 84 14.80 23.23 13.00
N GLN A 85 16.01 22.77 13.30
CA GLN A 85 17.02 22.40 12.32
C GLN A 85 16.63 21.12 11.56
N PHE A 86 16.11 20.11 12.23
CA PHE A 86 15.55 18.91 11.59
C PHE A 86 14.47 19.28 10.55
N MET A 87 13.53 20.13 10.92
CA MET A 87 12.41 20.52 10.02
C MET A 87 12.86 21.34 8.80
N ARG A 88 14.00 22.00 8.85
CA ARG A 88 14.54 22.85 7.77
C ARG A 88 15.80 22.29 7.11
N GLY A 89 16.37 21.25 7.69
CA GLY A 89 17.65 20.71 7.27
C GLY A 89 17.56 19.95 5.93
N THR A 90 18.49 20.25 5.03
CA THR A 90 18.59 19.55 3.72
C THR A 90 19.02 18.09 3.85
N ALA A 91 19.59 17.70 5.00
CA ALA A 91 19.97 16.31 5.29
C ALA A 91 18.79 15.48 5.84
N THR A 92 17.63 16.10 6.15
CA THR A 92 16.43 15.39 6.56
C THR A 92 15.78 14.76 5.33
N THR A 93 15.49 13.46 5.40
CA THR A 93 14.75 12.76 4.34
C THR A 93 13.39 13.40 4.14
N MET A 94 13.11 13.84 2.92
CA MET A 94 11.84 14.43 2.54
C MET A 94 11.30 13.74 1.30
N TYR A 95 10.14 13.14 1.44
CA TYR A 95 9.41 12.55 0.31
C TYR A 95 8.54 13.60 -0.37
N THR A 96 8.53 13.60 -1.71
CA THR A 96 7.70 14.49 -2.54
C THR A 96 6.25 14.04 -2.65
N GLY A 97 5.94 12.86 -2.12
CA GLY A 97 4.60 12.27 -2.12
C GLY A 97 4.63 10.77 -1.89
N VAL A 98 3.48 10.13 -2.08
CA VAL A 98 3.32 8.68 -2.01
C VAL A 98 3.15 8.13 -3.43
N ALA A 99 3.80 7.00 -3.71
CA ALA A 99 3.61 6.24 -4.93
C ALA A 99 3.27 4.78 -4.61
N PHE A 100 2.51 4.15 -5.50
CA PHE A 100 2.32 2.70 -5.52
C PHE A 100 2.62 2.22 -6.94
N HIS A 101 3.90 1.95 -7.22
CA HIS A 101 4.33 1.63 -8.58
C HIS A 101 5.61 0.77 -8.58
N PRO A 102 5.72 -0.30 -9.42
CA PRO A 102 6.91 -1.14 -9.48
C PRO A 102 8.19 -0.36 -9.82
N ASN A 103 8.07 0.67 -10.66
CA ASN A 103 9.17 1.52 -11.09
C ASN A 103 8.72 2.99 -11.07
N PRO A 104 8.71 3.67 -9.92
CA PRO A 104 8.31 5.07 -9.86
C PRO A 104 9.31 5.95 -10.64
N LYS A 105 8.79 6.93 -11.37
CA LYS A 105 9.63 7.89 -12.13
C LYS A 105 10.39 8.82 -11.20
N ASP A 106 9.74 9.29 -10.18
CA ASP A 106 10.33 10.10 -9.11
C ASP A 106 10.93 9.18 -8.06
N LYS A 107 12.19 9.37 -7.73
CA LYS A 107 12.92 8.57 -6.72
C LYS A 107 12.73 9.10 -5.30
N ASP A 108 12.27 10.35 -5.18
CA ASP A 108 12.06 11.00 -3.90
C ASP A 108 10.64 10.76 -3.35
N VAL A 109 9.83 9.93 -4.02
CA VAL A 109 8.52 9.50 -3.49
C VAL A 109 8.65 8.35 -2.50
N LEU A 110 7.77 8.30 -1.52
CA LEU A 110 7.58 7.13 -0.67
C LEU A 110 6.82 6.06 -1.46
N ASN A 111 7.55 5.06 -1.96
CA ASN A 111 6.95 4.00 -2.75
C ASN A 111 6.46 2.85 -1.87
N LEU A 112 5.16 2.59 -1.91
CA LEU A 112 4.49 1.53 -1.15
C LEU A 112 4.43 0.19 -1.89
N TRP A 113 4.98 0.11 -3.12
CA TRP A 113 5.00 -1.11 -3.92
C TRP A 113 5.96 -2.15 -3.33
N ARG A 114 5.49 -3.40 -3.23
CA ARG A 114 6.26 -4.50 -2.62
C ARG A 114 6.34 -5.77 -3.49
N GLY A 115 5.74 -5.74 -4.66
CA GLY A 115 5.79 -6.88 -5.58
C GLY A 115 5.16 -8.16 -5.02
N HIS A 116 5.61 -9.28 -5.54
CA HIS A 116 5.26 -10.62 -5.05
C HIS A 116 6.23 -11.05 -3.94
N ALA A 117 5.77 -11.92 -3.04
CA ALA A 117 6.53 -12.40 -1.89
C ALA A 117 7.16 -13.80 -2.11
N VAL A 118 7.03 -14.34 -3.31
CA VAL A 118 7.55 -15.66 -3.66
C VAL A 118 8.62 -15.53 -4.74
N GLU A 119 9.72 -16.23 -4.56
CA GLU A 119 10.74 -16.34 -5.60
C GLU A 119 10.32 -17.41 -6.61
N PRO A 120 10.35 -17.11 -7.92
CA PRO A 120 10.01 -18.07 -8.95
C PRO A 120 11.08 -19.15 -9.03
N VAL A 121 10.66 -20.40 -8.99
CA VAL A 121 11.53 -21.56 -9.21
C VAL A 121 10.94 -22.42 -10.32
N GLU A 122 11.82 -23.06 -11.10
CA GLU A 122 11.38 -24.04 -12.09
C GLU A 122 10.76 -25.25 -11.40
N GLY A 123 9.61 -25.70 -11.90
CA GLY A 123 8.89 -26.82 -11.32
C GLY A 123 7.64 -27.21 -12.10
N ASP A 124 7.05 -28.35 -11.71
CA ASP A 124 5.80 -28.80 -12.30
C ASP A 124 4.61 -28.01 -11.75
N CYS A 125 3.91 -27.30 -12.63
CA CYS A 125 2.71 -26.54 -12.30
C CYS A 125 1.40 -27.17 -12.84
N THR A 126 1.44 -28.43 -13.25
CA THR A 126 0.29 -29.14 -13.86
C THR A 126 -0.96 -29.07 -12.99
N ILE A 127 -0.83 -29.32 -11.68
CA ILE A 127 -1.96 -29.26 -10.73
C ILE A 127 -2.61 -27.86 -10.73
N PHE A 128 -1.79 -26.81 -10.78
CA PHE A 128 -2.31 -25.44 -10.86
C PHE A 128 -3.04 -25.17 -12.17
N LEU A 129 -2.46 -25.58 -13.30
CA LEU A 129 -3.05 -25.39 -14.62
C LEU A 129 -4.37 -26.16 -14.77
N GLU A 130 -4.43 -27.39 -14.28
CA GLU A 130 -5.65 -28.20 -14.23
C GLU A 130 -6.72 -27.56 -13.34
N PHE A 131 -6.34 -27.04 -12.17
CA PHE A 131 -7.23 -26.31 -11.29
C PHE A 131 -7.85 -25.08 -11.99
N ILE A 132 -7.03 -24.24 -12.64
CA ILE A 132 -7.51 -23.08 -13.39
C ILE A 132 -8.50 -23.51 -14.45
N ARG A 133 -8.14 -24.54 -15.25
CA ARG A 133 -8.96 -25.03 -16.37
C ARG A 133 -10.30 -25.62 -15.90
N ALA A 134 -10.25 -26.53 -14.95
CA ALA A 134 -11.43 -27.28 -14.52
C ALA A 134 -12.35 -26.49 -13.60
N ALA A 135 -11.75 -25.84 -12.56
CA ALA A 135 -12.54 -25.21 -11.51
C ALA A 135 -12.97 -23.78 -11.85
N LEU A 136 -12.10 -22.98 -12.49
CA LEU A 136 -12.35 -21.55 -12.69
C LEU A 136 -12.81 -21.23 -14.12
N ALA A 137 -12.24 -21.91 -15.13
CA ALA A 137 -12.63 -21.70 -16.53
C ALA A 137 -13.81 -22.61 -16.98
N GLY A 138 -14.26 -23.53 -16.14
CA GLY A 138 -15.35 -24.48 -16.49
C GLY A 138 -15.01 -25.31 -17.72
N SER A 139 -13.75 -25.73 -17.85
CA SER A 139 -13.19 -26.48 -19.00
C SER A 139 -13.29 -25.78 -20.37
N SER A 140 -13.53 -24.47 -20.38
CA SER A 140 -13.47 -23.66 -21.60
C SER A 140 -12.02 -23.25 -21.89
N ASP A 141 -11.51 -23.60 -23.06
CA ASP A 141 -10.15 -23.26 -23.48
C ASP A 141 -9.96 -21.74 -23.60
N GLU A 142 -10.96 -21.02 -24.13
CA GLU A 142 -10.94 -19.56 -24.23
C GLU A 142 -10.83 -18.87 -22.87
N LYS A 143 -11.69 -19.27 -21.90
CA LYS A 143 -11.66 -18.71 -20.55
C LYS A 143 -10.37 -19.06 -19.81
N ASN A 144 -9.87 -20.28 -20.00
CA ASN A 144 -8.62 -20.72 -19.42
C ASN A 144 -7.44 -19.88 -19.94
N ASP A 145 -7.33 -19.72 -21.26
CA ASP A 145 -6.30 -18.90 -21.88
C ASP A 145 -6.36 -17.44 -21.43
N TYR A 146 -7.57 -16.88 -21.38
CA TYR A 146 -7.77 -15.51 -20.90
C TYR A 146 -7.31 -15.33 -19.43
N LEU A 147 -7.71 -16.25 -18.53
CA LEU A 147 -7.36 -16.18 -17.12
C LEU A 147 -5.85 -16.33 -16.89
N LEU A 148 -5.21 -17.26 -17.60
CA LEU A 148 -3.76 -17.43 -17.54
C LEU A 148 -3.01 -16.19 -18.06
N LYS A 149 -3.46 -15.60 -19.17
CA LYS A 149 -2.90 -14.34 -19.69
C LYS A 149 -3.11 -13.18 -18.73
N TYR A 150 -4.26 -13.10 -18.07
CA TYR A 150 -4.53 -12.07 -17.05
C TYR A 150 -3.57 -12.18 -15.84
N LEU A 151 -3.31 -13.40 -15.37
CA LEU A 151 -2.34 -13.65 -14.31
C LEU A 151 -0.90 -13.38 -14.76
N ALA A 152 -0.54 -13.80 -15.97
CA ALA A 152 0.77 -13.51 -16.56
C ALA A 152 1.00 -11.99 -16.70
N HIS A 153 -0.02 -11.24 -17.13
CA HIS A 153 0.03 -9.78 -17.21
C HIS A 153 0.26 -9.14 -15.82
N ALA A 154 -0.31 -9.69 -14.76
CA ALA A 154 -0.09 -9.18 -13.41
C ALA A 154 1.37 -9.34 -12.93
N ILE A 155 2.06 -10.38 -13.40
CA ILE A 155 3.47 -10.65 -13.09
C ILE A 155 4.40 -9.84 -13.98
N GLN A 156 4.16 -9.87 -15.30
CA GLN A 156 5.05 -9.32 -16.30
C GLN A 156 4.90 -7.81 -16.47
N ARG A 157 3.70 -7.29 -16.26
CA ARG A 157 3.33 -5.88 -16.45
C ARG A 157 2.51 -5.33 -15.29
N PRO A 158 3.03 -5.41 -14.05
CA PRO A 158 2.29 -4.99 -12.88
C PRO A 158 1.93 -3.49 -12.90
N GLN A 159 2.70 -2.67 -13.62
CA GLN A 159 2.48 -1.24 -13.80
C GLN A 159 1.31 -0.90 -14.74
N GLU A 160 0.81 -1.86 -15.49
CA GLU A 160 -0.28 -1.66 -16.43
C GLU A 160 -1.61 -2.09 -15.80
N LYS A 161 -2.57 -1.18 -15.74
CA LYS A 161 -3.92 -1.48 -15.30
C LYS A 161 -4.64 -2.27 -16.39
N PRO A 162 -5.29 -3.42 -16.08
CA PRO A 162 -5.96 -4.22 -17.12
C PRO A 162 -7.30 -3.65 -17.56
N GLU A 163 -7.89 -2.68 -16.84
CA GLU A 163 -9.17 -2.01 -17.11
C GLU A 163 -10.37 -2.98 -17.23
N VAL A 164 -10.21 -4.20 -16.75
CA VAL A 164 -11.25 -5.23 -16.71
C VAL A 164 -11.34 -5.82 -15.30
N MET A 165 -12.51 -6.35 -14.99
CA MET A 165 -12.77 -7.10 -13.75
C MET A 165 -13.10 -8.54 -14.12
N ILE A 166 -12.45 -9.50 -13.46
CA ILE A 166 -12.81 -10.91 -13.53
C ILE A 166 -13.97 -11.18 -12.60
N VAL A 167 -15.00 -11.84 -13.07
CA VAL A 167 -16.15 -12.26 -12.25
C VAL A 167 -16.34 -13.76 -12.37
N PHE A 168 -16.20 -14.48 -11.25
CA PHE A 168 -16.48 -15.88 -11.15
C PHE A 168 -17.93 -16.09 -10.71
N ILE A 169 -18.75 -16.69 -11.56
CA ILE A 169 -20.16 -17.03 -11.26
C ILE A 169 -20.26 -18.55 -11.20
N SER A 170 -20.40 -19.12 -10.01
CA SER A 170 -20.49 -20.57 -9.82
C SER A 170 -20.94 -20.89 -8.40
N GLY A 171 -21.53 -22.05 -8.17
CA GLY A 171 -21.97 -22.49 -6.82
C GLY A 171 -20.86 -22.53 -5.78
N GLN A 172 -21.23 -22.82 -4.53
CA GLN A 172 -20.28 -22.98 -3.42
C GLN A 172 -19.34 -24.17 -3.67
N GLY A 173 -18.14 -24.11 -3.09
CA GLY A 173 -17.17 -25.20 -3.15
C GLY A 173 -16.45 -25.40 -4.48
N THR A 174 -16.64 -24.52 -5.46
CA THR A 174 -16.03 -24.63 -6.81
C THR A 174 -14.59 -24.12 -6.91
N GLY A 175 -13.92 -23.78 -5.80
CA GLY A 175 -12.50 -23.38 -5.80
C GLY A 175 -12.24 -21.87 -5.80
N LYS A 176 -13.27 -21.00 -5.83
CA LYS A 176 -13.10 -19.53 -5.81
C LYS A 176 -12.23 -19.07 -4.63
N GLY A 177 -12.55 -19.55 -3.42
CA GLY A 177 -11.79 -19.23 -2.20
C GLY A 177 -10.36 -19.74 -2.22
N SER A 178 -10.10 -20.92 -2.84
CA SER A 178 -8.74 -21.45 -3.03
C SER A 178 -7.94 -20.56 -3.95
N PHE A 179 -8.55 -20.06 -5.03
CA PHE A 179 -7.91 -19.10 -5.92
C PHE A 179 -7.57 -17.77 -5.21
N PHE A 180 -8.49 -17.22 -4.43
CA PHE A 180 -8.22 -16.02 -3.62
C PHE A 180 -7.09 -16.25 -2.62
N SER A 181 -7.03 -17.43 -1.99
CA SER A 181 -5.95 -17.80 -1.09
C SER A 181 -4.61 -17.90 -1.80
N LEU A 182 -4.59 -18.40 -3.04
CA LEU A 182 -3.38 -18.43 -3.87
C LEU A 182 -2.87 -17.03 -4.19
N ILE A 183 -3.76 -16.13 -4.66
CA ILE A 183 -3.39 -14.73 -4.92
C ILE A 183 -2.78 -14.08 -3.70
N ARG A 184 -3.40 -14.25 -2.51
CA ARG A 184 -2.88 -13.70 -1.25
C ARG A 184 -1.53 -14.29 -0.83
N ARG A 185 -1.22 -15.53 -1.20
CA ARG A 185 0.09 -16.13 -0.91
C ARG A 185 1.19 -15.56 -1.80
N ILE A 186 0.87 -15.28 -3.07
CA ILE A 186 1.84 -14.70 -4.02
C ILE A 186 2.04 -13.22 -3.73
N TRP A 187 0.97 -12.48 -3.45
CA TRP A 187 0.97 -11.03 -3.21
C TRP A 187 0.36 -10.67 -1.84
N PRO A 188 0.94 -11.10 -0.71
CA PRO A 188 0.34 -10.91 0.61
C PRO A 188 0.23 -9.44 1.01
N TYR A 189 1.11 -8.59 0.49
CA TYR A 189 1.19 -7.18 0.87
C TYR A 189 0.45 -6.23 -0.07
N THR A 190 0.01 -6.73 -1.20
CA THR A 190 -0.64 -5.93 -2.24
C THR A 190 -1.99 -6.52 -2.66
N THR A 191 -2.57 -7.35 -1.81
CA THR A 191 -3.90 -7.93 -2.01
C THR A 191 -4.83 -7.51 -0.88
N LEU A 192 -5.91 -6.82 -1.24
CA LEU A 192 -7.06 -6.56 -0.39
C LEU A 192 -8.14 -7.61 -0.66
N GLN A 193 -8.57 -8.31 0.37
CA GLN A 193 -9.84 -9.03 0.31
C GLN A 193 -10.89 -8.19 1.02
N ALA A 194 -11.71 -7.52 0.25
CA ALA A 194 -12.75 -6.66 0.77
C ALA A 194 -13.86 -7.49 1.42
N GLN A 195 -14.22 -7.14 2.64
CA GLN A 195 -15.29 -7.77 3.41
C GLN A 195 -16.63 -7.07 3.20
N ASP A 196 -16.58 -5.79 2.80
CA ASP A 196 -17.74 -4.95 2.53
C ASP A 196 -17.50 -4.12 1.26
N VAL A 197 -18.57 -3.88 0.51
CA VAL A 197 -18.57 -2.98 -0.66
C VAL A 197 -18.08 -1.57 -0.30
N GLN A 198 -18.31 -1.12 0.91
CA GLN A 198 -17.89 0.21 1.39
C GLN A 198 -16.36 0.34 1.50
N GLU A 199 -15.62 -0.75 1.65
CA GLU A 199 -14.15 -0.73 1.58
C GLU A 199 -13.64 -0.35 0.19
N VAL A 200 -14.43 -0.66 -0.85
CA VAL A 200 -14.08 -0.39 -2.26
C VAL A 200 -14.76 0.87 -2.78
N LEU A 201 -16.06 1.05 -2.52
CA LEU A 201 -16.88 2.11 -3.10
C LEU A 201 -17.19 3.25 -2.12
N GLY A 202 -16.93 3.06 -0.84
CA GLY A 202 -17.20 4.04 0.20
C GLY A 202 -16.27 5.25 0.13
N ARG A 203 -16.48 6.17 1.06
CA ARG A 203 -15.67 7.39 1.17
C ARG A 203 -14.24 7.09 1.60
N PHE A 204 -14.06 6.19 2.59
CA PHE A 204 -12.76 5.88 3.16
C PHE A 204 -12.17 4.65 2.47
N THR A 205 -11.26 4.91 1.55
CA THR A 205 -10.65 3.91 0.66
C THR A 205 -9.16 3.69 0.93
N GLY A 206 -8.71 3.99 2.15
CA GLY A 206 -7.28 3.85 2.54
C GLY A 206 -6.71 2.45 2.29
N SER A 207 -7.53 1.40 2.45
CA SER A 207 -7.13 0.01 2.16
C SER A 207 -6.74 -0.24 0.69
N LEU A 208 -7.26 0.55 -0.25
CA LEU A 208 -6.91 0.45 -1.67
C LEU A 208 -5.53 1.01 -1.99
N GLU A 209 -4.98 1.91 -1.19
CA GLU A 209 -3.73 2.62 -1.50
C GLU A 209 -2.55 1.71 -1.83
N ARG A 210 -2.50 0.54 -1.19
CA ARG A 210 -1.42 -0.45 -1.32
C ARG A 210 -1.85 -1.73 -2.01
N SER A 211 -2.99 -1.70 -2.70
CA SER A 211 -3.58 -2.91 -3.28
C SER A 211 -3.39 -2.95 -4.79
N MET A 212 -2.81 -4.04 -5.27
CA MET A 212 -2.82 -4.40 -6.68
C MET A 212 -4.01 -5.32 -6.98
N PHE A 213 -4.26 -6.32 -6.15
CA PHE A 213 -5.45 -7.16 -6.25
C PHE A 213 -6.51 -6.72 -5.24
N VAL A 214 -7.72 -6.57 -5.72
CA VAL A 214 -8.92 -6.31 -4.93
C VAL A 214 -9.86 -7.48 -5.12
N LEU A 215 -9.91 -8.37 -4.14
CA LEU A 215 -10.74 -9.57 -4.15
C LEU A 215 -12.05 -9.27 -3.44
N MET A 216 -13.16 -9.55 -4.13
CA MET A 216 -14.51 -9.25 -3.66
C MET A 216 -15.33 -10.54 -3.62
N ASP A 217 -15.86 -10.90 -2.45
CA ASP A 217 -16.64 -12.11 -2.25
C ASP A 217 -18.13 -11.79 -2.05
N GLU A 218 -19.00 -12.65 -2.51
CA GLU A 218 -20.48 -12.73 -2.51
C GLU A 218 -21.30 -11.44 -2.26
N ALA A 219 -20.94 -10.63 -1.31
CA ALA A 219 -21.75 -9.51 -0.80
C ALA A 219 -21.66 -8.20 -1.61
N LEU A 220 -20.89 -8.17 -2.72
CA LEU A 220 -20.48 -6.91 -3.32
C LEU A 220 -21.27 -6.50 -4.57
N PHE A 221 -22.19 -7.37 -5.02
CA PHE A 221 -23.07 -7.01 -6.13
C PHE A 221 -24.33 -6.35 -5.62
N THR A 222 -24.24 -5.04 -5.42
CA THR A 222 -25.44 -4.23 -5.17
C THR A 222 -26.25 -4.11 -6.48
N HIS A 223 -27.54 -4.31 -6.43
CA HIS A 223 -28.45 -4.07 -7.56
C HIS A 223 -28.64 -2.57 -7.85
N ASP A 224 -27.87 -1.70 -7.17
CA ASP A 224 -27.94 -0.27 -7.28
C ASP A 224 -27.05 0.23 -8.43
N ARG A 225 -27.66 0.99 -9.36
CA ARG A 225 -27.01 1.58 -10.52
C ARG A 225 -25.82 2.46 -10.14
N LYS A 226 -25.92 3.23 -9.06
CA LYS A 226 -24.88 4.13 -8.61
C LYS A 226 -23.60 3.36 -8.21
N SER A 227 -23.75 2.29 -7.45
CA SER A 227 -22.63 1.43 -7.05
C SER A 227 -21.99 0.74 -8.26
N SER A 228 -22.82 0.33 -9.25
CA SER A 228 -22.31 -0.25 -10.50
C SER A 228 -21.46 0.75 -11.29
N ASP A 229 -21.92 2.00 -11.42
CA ASP A 229 -21.19 3.05 -12.14
C ASP A 229 -19.90 3.46 -11.39
N GLN A 230 -19.95 3.52 -10.07
CA GLN A 230 -18.74 3.75 -9.25
C GLN A 230 -17.71 2.61 -9.41
N LEU A 231 -18.15 1.36 -9.44
CA LEU A 231 -17.25 0.22 -9.64
C LEU A 231 -16.61 0.26 -11.03
N LYS A 232 -17.39 0.56 -12.07
CA LYS A 232 -16.86 0.74 -13.44
C LYS A 232 -15.77 1.80 -13.46
N SER A 233 -16.01 2.98 -12.88
CA SER A 233 -15.02 4.06 -12.78
C SER A 233 -13.74 3.56 -12.07
N LYS A 234 -13.85 2.85 -10.94
CA LYS A 234 -12.68 2.29 -10.25
C LYS A 234 -11.92 1.24 -11.06
N VAL A 235 -12.61 0.47 -11.90
CA VAL A 235 -12.00 -0.51 -12.79
C VAL A 235 -11.24 0.14 -13.94
N THR A 236 -11.76 1.24 -14.51
CA THR A 236 -11.22 1.84 -15.73
C THR A 236 -10.32 3.07 -15.50
N GLU A 237 -10.58 3.87 -14.47
CA GLU A 237 -9.84 5.12 -14.26
C GLU A 237 -8.36 4.88 -13.91
N PRO A 238 -7.42 5.59 -14.56
CA PRO A 238 -5.98 5.39 -14.35
C PRO A 238 -5.47 5.95 -13.02
N VAL A 239 -6.25 6.81 -12.37
CA VAL A 239 -5.93 7.41 -11.08
C VAL A 239 -7.05 7.20 -10.08
N MET A 240 -6.72 7.18 -8.81
CA MET A 240 -7.67 7.02 -7.73
C MET A 240 -7.37 8.00 -6.60
N ARG A 241 -8.41 8.69 -6.13
CA ARG A 241 -8.34 9.48 -4.90
C ARG A 241 -8.53 8.57 -3.70
N ILE A 242 -7.58 8.64 -2.77
CA ILE A 242 -7.61 7.92 -1.51
C ILE A 242 -8.01 8.90 -0.41
N GLU A 243 -9.03 8.54 0.33
CA GLU A 243 -9.42 9.24 1.57
C GLU A 243 -9.32 8.26 2.74
N GLU A 244 -8.75 8.72 3.83
CA GLU A 244 -8.61 7.99 5.07
C GLU A 244 -9.00 8.92 6.23
N LYS A 245 -9.62 8.34 7.27
CA LYS A 245 -10.09 9.15 8.40
C LYS A 245 -8.91 9.81 9.10
N HIS A 246 -9.00 11.13 9.28
CA HIS A 246 -7.96 11.95 9.93
C HIS A 246 -6.61 12.00 9.20
N GLN A 247 -6.56 11.62 7.93
CA GLN A 247 -5.36 11.70 7.10
C GLN A 247 -5.60 12.65 5.91
N PRO A 248 -4.54 13.24 5.33
CA PRO A 248 -4.69 14.02 4.10
C PRO A 248 -5.19 13.11 2.98
N ALA A 249 -6.14 13.62 2.20
CA ALA A 249 -6.54 12.95 0.98
C ALA A 249 -5.39 13.04 -0.03
N ARG A 250 -5.23 12.00 -0.85
CA ARG A 250 -4.14 11.95 -1.83
C ARG A 250 -4.56 11.18 -3.07
N THR A 251 -3.91 11.49 -4.18
CA THR A 251 -4.18 10.83 -5.47
C THR A 251 -3.03 9.87 -5.78
N ILE A 252 -3.38 8.63 -6.15
CA ILE A 252 -2.43 7.60 -6.55
C ILE A 252 -2.71 7.10 -7.97
N ASN A 253 -1.69 6.53 -8.62
CA ASN A 253 -1.90 5.74 -9.82
C ASN A 253 -2.66 4.45 -9.48
N SER A 254 -3.70 4.16 -10.25
CA SER A 254 -4.53 2.97 -10.03
C SER A 254 -3.98 1.80 -10.83
N LEU A 255 -3.34 0.86 -10.14
CA LEU A 255 -2.87 -0.41 -10.72
C LEU A 255 -3.79 -1.58 -10.35
N HIS A 256 -4.98 -1.28 -9.87
CA HIS A 256 -5.89 -2.26 -9.29
C HIS A 256 -6.40 -3.27 -10.31
N ARG A 257 -6.42 -4.53 -9.88
CA ARG A 257 -6.98 -5.69 -10.57
C ARG A 257 -8.13 -6.23 -9.73
N PHE A 258 -9.33 -5.95 -10.17
CA PHE A 258 -10.56 -6.37 -9.46
C PHE A 258 -10.93 -7.79 -9.88
N ILE A 259 -11.15 -8.64 -8.87
CA ILE A 259 -11.63 -10.01 -9.07
C ILE A 259 -12.79 -10.24 -8.11
N ALA A 260 -13.91 -10.61 -8.62
CA ALA A 260 -15.11 -10.88 -7.84
C ALA A 260 -15.56 -12.32 -7.95
N ALA A 261 -16.16 -12.82 -6.89
CA ALA A 261 -16.80 -14.12 -6.84
C ALA A 261 -18.27 -13.98 -6.40
N THR A 262 -19.16 -14.67 -7.06
CA THR A 262 -20.59 -14.72 -6.71
C THR A 262 -21.15 -16.11 -6.94
N ASN A 263 -22.26 -16.41 -6.27
CA ASN A 263 -23.03 -17.62 -6.46
C ASN A 263 -24.19 -17.42 -7.43
#